data_e3044df90583007b81bc871407eed6d3
#
_entry.id   e3044df90583007b81bc871407eed6d3
#
_cell.length_a   1.000
_cell.length_b   1.000
_cell.length_c   1.000
_cell.angle_alpha   90.00
_cell.angle_beta   90.00
_cell.angle_gamma   90.00
#
_symmetry.space_group_name_H-M   'P 1'
#
loop_
_entity.id
_entity.type
_entity.pdbx_description
1 polymer ?
#
loop_
_entity_poly.entity_id
_entity_poly.type
_entity_poly.pdbx_seq_one_letter_code
_entity_poly.pdbx_strand_id
1 'polypeptide(L)'
;MIGRRYAIPLKTRVALERVFEAPVDGIIVIENSLYARAHLGMYATTRPNRILLANSGAEFAAAPELLLHEYFHVIRQWRTGHLTRWRYLVESARRGYRANRYEHEAREFAAAARERFDRYLTEPAQ
;
A
#
# COMPACT_ATOMS: atom_id res chain seq x y z
N MET A 1 8.63 17.90 -3.55
CA MET A 1 7.37 17.16 -3.56
C MET A 1 6.39 17.84 -2.59
N ILE A 2 5.21 18.17 -3.07
CA ILE A 2 4.17 18.74 -2.23
C ILE A 2 3.32 17.60 -1.70
N GLY A 3 3.02 17.64 -0.43
CA GLY A 3 2.30 16.62 0.29
C GLY A 3 2.73 16.63 1.74
N ARG A 4 2.03 15.92 2.59
CA ARG A 4 2.34 15.83 4.02
C ARG A 4 2.44 14.39 4.46
N ARG A 5 3.31 14.15 5.44
CA ARG A 5 3.34 12.84 6.08
C ARG A 5 2.03 12.65 6.84
N TYR A 6 1.44 11.49 6.66
CA TYR A 6 0.25 11.09 7.39
C TYR A 6 0.62 9.96 8.35
N ALA A 7 0.22 10.10 9.60
CA ALA A 7 0.44 9.05 10.59
C ALA A 7 -0.75 8.10 10.61
N ILE A 8 -0.53 6.88 10.17
CA ILE A 8 -1.55 5.84 10.24
C ILE A 8 -1.90 5.61 11.72
N PRO A 9 -3.20 5.54 12.09
CA PRO A 9 -3.58 5.30 13.48
C PRO A 9 -2.91 4.04 14.05
N LEU A 10 -2.55 4.10 15.32
CA LEU A 10 -1.83 3.00 15.98
C LEU A 10 -2.56 1.66 15.83
N LYS A 11 -3.87 1.67 16.03
CA LYS A 11 -4.68 0.46 15.92
C LYS A 11 -4.57 -0.18 14.52
N THR A 12 -4.60 0.65 13.50
CA THR A 12 -4.44 0.21 12.11
C THR A 12 -3.04 -0.33 11.86
N ARG A 13 -2.01 0.36 12.39
CA ARG A 13 -0.63 -0.11 12.25
C ARG A 13 -0.43 -1.49 12.90
N VAL A 14 -0.97 -1.68 14.09
CA VAL A 14 -0.85 -2.95 14.78
C VAL A 14 -1.52 -4.07 13.98
N ALA A 15 -2.70 -3.81 13.42
CA ALA A 15 -3.38 -4.78 12.59
C ALA A 15 -2.60 -5.12 11.32
N LEU A 16 -2.00 -4.11 10.69
CA LEU A 16 -1.15 -4.33 9.51
C LEU A 16 0.06 -5.20 9.86
N GLU A 17 0.71 -4.90 10.98
CA GLU A 17 1.88 -5.68 11.39
C GLU A 17 1.51 -7.14 11.67
N ARG A 18 0.34 -7.38 12.22
CA ARG A 18 -0.14 -8.75 12.45
C ARG A 18 -0.43 -9.47 11.13
N VAL A 19 -1.04 -8.79 10.18
CA VAL A 19 -1.33 -9.38 8.86
C VAL A 19 -0.05 -9.73 8.12
N PHE A 20 0.90 -8.80 8.08
CA PHE A 20 2.13 -8.98 7.31
C PHE A 20 3.25 -9.67 8.07
N GLU A 21 3.13 -9.79 9.38
CA GLU A 21 4.18 -10.33 10.25
C GLU A 21 5.51 -9.58 10.04
N ALA A 22 5.41 -8.27 9.92
CA ALA A 22 6.54 -7.40 9.63
C ALA A 22 6.27 -6.00 10.16
N PRO A 23 7.33 -5.25 10.56
CA PRO A 23 7.14 -3.88 11.04
C PRO A 23 6.75 -2.94 9.90
N VAL A 24 5.88 -1.98 10.20
CA VAL A 24 5.46 -0.96 9.23
C VAL A 24 5.93 0.44 9.61
N ASP A 25 6.62 0.60 10.75
CA ASP A 25 7.03 1.91 11.26
C ASP A 25 7.99 2.65 10.33
N GLY A 26 8.76 1.93 9.52
CA GLY A 26 9.67 2.54 8.54
C GLY A 26 9.01 2.95 7.24
N ILE A 27 7.70 2.67 7.07
CA ILE A 27 6.99 3.02 5.86
C ILE A 27 6.35 4.39 6.03
N ILE A 28 6.71 5.32 5.14
CA ILE A 28 6.21 6.69 5.20
C ILE A 28 5.02 6.82 4.25
N VAL A 29 3.90 7.34 4.77
CA VAL A 29 2.71 7.63 3.97
C VAL A 29 2.65 9.14 3.75
N ILE A 30 2.56 9.56 2.50
CA ILE A 30 2.47 10.97 2.10
C ILE A 30 1.09 11.20 1.52
N GLU A 31 0.29 12.05 2.14
CA GLU A 31 -1.04 12.38 1.64
C GLU A 31 -0.99 13.61 0.73
N ASN A 32 -1.98 13.71 -0.14
CA ASN A 32 -2.14 14.85 -1.07
C ASN A 32 -0.87 15.12 -1.87
N SER A 33 -0.23 14.07 -2.36
CA SER A 33 0.99 14.16 -3.13
C SER A 33 0.70 14.60 -4.56
N LEU A 34 1.37 15.66 -5.03
CA LEU A 34 1.24 16.06 -6.43
C LEU A 34 1.79 14.99 -7.37
N TYR A 35 2.82 14.27 -6.94
CA TYR A 35 3.36 13.20 -7.75
C TYR A 35 2.32 12.11 -8.00
N ALA A 36 1.60 11.70 -6.96
CA ALA A 36 0.55 10.70 -7.10
C ALA A 36 -0.60 11.22 -7.99
N ARG A 37 -0.97 12.50 -7.83
CA ARG A 37 -2.03 13.10 -8.65
C ARG A 37 -1.63 13.18 -10.13
N ALA A 38 -0.34 13.35 -10.41
CA ALA A 38 0.15 13.42 -11.78
C ALA A 38 0.22 12.05 -12.46
N HIS A 39 0.02 10.98 -11.72
CA HIS A 39 0.04 9.61 -12.25
C HIS A 39 -1.35 9.19 -12.73
N LEU A 40 -1.75 9.70 -13.87
CA LEU A 40 -2.87 9.29 -14.72
C LEU A 40 -3.98 8.47 -14.03
N GLY A 41 -4.70 9.11 -13.10
CA GLY A 41 -5.84 8.47 -12.46
C GLY A 41 -5.52 7.44 -11.39
N MET A 42 -4.26 7.26 -11.02
CA MET A 42 -3.90 6.38 -9.91
C MET A 42 -4.22 7.05 -8.58
N TYR A 43 -4.89 6.31 -7.72
CA TYR A 43 -5.23 6.77 -6.38
C TYR A 43 -4.00 6.82 -5.48
N ALA A 44 -3.10 5.86 -5.65
CA ALA A 44 -1.90 5.74 -4.86
C ALA A 44 -0.78 5.16 -5.70
N THR A 45 0.45 5.44 -5.31
CA THR A 45 1.63 4.80 -5.90
C THR A 45 2.64 4.51 -4.80
N THR A 46 3.45 3.49 -4.99
CA THR A 46 4.42 3.08 -3.99
C THR A 46 5.85 3.22 -4.49
N ARG A 47 6.75 3.35 -3.52
CA ARG A 47 8.20 3.36 -3.70
C ARG A 47 8.79 2.56 -2.53
N PRO A 48 10.08 2.22 -2.54
CA PRO A 48 10.68 1.56 -1.38
C PRO A 48 10.39 2.36 -0.10
N ASN A 49 9.68 1.71 0.85
CA ASN A 49 9.29 2.27 2.14
C ASN A 49 8.46 3.55 2.07
N ARG A 50 7.75 3.77 0.96
CA ARG A 50 6.88 4.96 0.82
C ARG A 50 5.60 4.62 0.08
N ILE A 51 4.51 5.23 0.55
CA ILE A 51 3.21 5.18 -0.11
C ILE A 51 2.80 6.62 -0.36
N LEU A 52 2.56 6.97 -1.62
CA LEU A 52 2.19 8.32 -2.04
C LEU A 52 0.73 8.30 -2.46
N LEU A 53 -0.08 9.13 -1.79
CA LEU A 53 -1.53 9.17 -1.99
C LEU A 53 -1.93 10.42 -2.76
N ALA A 54 -2.85 10.26 -3.69
CA ALA A 54 -3.44 11.40 -4.40
C ALA A 54 -4.35 12.21 -3.49
N ASN A 55 -4.99 11.56 -2.53
CA ASN A 55 -5.98 12.17 -1.63
C ASN A 55 -5.53 12.08 -0.17
N SER A 56 -6.48 12.16 0.76
CA SER A 56 -6.15 12.21 2.19
C SER A 56 -5.73 10.86 2.75
N GLY A 57 -4.88 10.91 3.79
CA GLY A 57 -4.50 9.72 4.51
C GLY A 57 -5.66 9.10 5.28
N ALA A 58 -6.62 9.92 5.73
CA ALA A 58 -7.79 9.43 6.43
C ALA A 58 -8.65 8.53 5.53
N GLU A 59 -8.84 8.92 4.28
CA GLU A 59 -9.56 8.10 3.31
C GLU A 59 -8.84 6.79 3.05
N PHE A 60 -7.52 6.84 2.94
CA PHE A 60 -6.69 5.66 2.75
C PHE A 60 -6.82 4.70 3.94
N ALA A 61 -6.69 5.22 5.16
CA ALA A 61 -6.78 4.40 6.36
C ALA A 61 -8.17 3.78 6.54
N ALA A 62 -9.20 4.41 5.97
CA ALA A 62 -10.58 3.92 6.03
C ALA A 62 -10.93 2.95 4.90
N ALA A 63 -9.99 2.64 4.00
CA ALA A 63 -10.21 1.76 2.86
C ALA A 63 -9.35 0.50 3.00
N PRO A 64 -9.82 -0.53 3.73
CA PRO A 64 -9.00 -1.69 4.09
C PRO A 64 -8.34 -2.42 2.93
N GLU A 65 -9.05 -2.64 1.83
CA GLU A 65 -8.44 -3.36 0.71
C GLU A 65 -7.37 -2.54 0.01
N LEU A 66 -7.59 -1.23 -0.15
CA LEU A 66 -6.57 -0.36 -0.70
C LEU A 66 -5.36 -0.29 0.22
N LEU A 67 -5.60 -0.17 1.52
CA LEU A 67 -4.56 -0.15 2.53
C LEU A 67 -3.69 -1.41 2.44
N LEU A 68 -4.31 -2.58 2.44
CA LEU A 68 -3.61 -3.85 2.34
C LEU A 68 -2.87 -3.98 1.01
N HIS A 69 -3.48 -3.52 -0.07
CA HIS A 69 -2.90 -3.56 -1.41
C HIS A 69 -1.58 -2.77 -1.46
N GLU A 70 -1.61 -1.53 -0.98
CA GLU A 70 -0.43 -0.66 -1.04
C GLU A 70 0.68 -1.13 -0.10
N TYR A 71 0.33 -1.56 1.12
CA TYR A 71 1.33 -2.13 2.02
C TYR A 71 1.93 -3.43 1.50
N PHE A 72 1.15 -4.22 0.76
CA PHE A 72 1.68 -5.42 0.12
C PHE A 72 2.79 -5.07 -0.88
N HIS A 73 2.59 -4.04 -1.71
CA HIS A 73 3.64 -3.59 -2.62
C HIS A 73 4.94 -3.28 -1.89
N VAL A 74 4.84 -2.55 -0.78
CA VAL A 74 6.04 -2.15 -0.04
C VAL A 74 6.69 -3.34 0.65
N ILE A 75 5.91 -4.13 1.39
CA ILE A 75 6.46 -5.17 2.26
C ILE A 75 6.86 -6.42 1.48
N ARG A 76 6.01 -6.86 0.54
CA ARG A 76 6.18 -8.14 -0.13
C ARG A 76 6.80 -8.05 -1.50
N GLN A 77 6.87 -6.86 -2.08
CA GLN A 77 7.43 -6.68 -3.42
C GLN A 77 8.67 -5.78 -3.40
N TRP A 78 8.57 -4.55 -2.87
CA TRP A 78 9.74 -3.66 -2.83
C TRP A 78 10.81 -4.15 -1.86
N ARG A 79 10.44 -4.46 -0.62
CA ARG A 79 11.41 -4.89 0.40
C ARG A 79 12.11 -6.20 0.07
N THR A 80 11.42 -7.10 -0.60
CA THR A 80 11.98 -8.41 -0.96
C THR A 80 12.83 -8.35 -2.23
N GLY A 81 12.82 -7.23 -2.95
CA GLY A 81 13.52 -7.09 -4.20
C GLY A 81 12.81 -7.73 -5.39
N HIS A 82 11.61 -8.28 -5.20
CA HIS A 82 10.82 -8.82 -6.32
C HIS A 82 10.35 -7.73 -7.27
N LEU A 83 10.08 -6.52 -6.74
CA LEU A 83 9.63 -5.38 -7.52
C LEU A 83 10.74 -4.34 -7.55
N THR A 84 11.09 -3.89 -8.75
CA THR A 84 11.96 -2.75 -8.99
C THR A 84 11.24 -1.83 -9.98
N ARG A 85 11.69 -0.59 -10.06
CA ARG A 85 11.10 0.36 -11.02
C ARG A 85 11.18 -0.20 -12.44
N TRP A 86 12.31 -0.80 -12.78
CA TRP A 86 12.51 -1.37 -14.09
C TRP A 86 11.57 -2.55 -14.36
N ARG A 87 11.46 -3.47 -13.39
CA ARG A 87 10.56 -4.62 -13.54
C ARG A 87 9.11 -4.18 -13.70
N TYR A 88 8.69 -3.19 -12.92
CA TYR A 88 7.34 -2.68 -13.03
C TYR A 88 7.07 -2.08 -14.41
N LEU A 89 8.01 -1.29 -14.93
CA LEU A 89 7.88 -0.68 -16.25
C LEU A 89 7.80 -1.73 -17.35
N VAL A 90 8.65 -2.75 -17.29
CA VAL A 90 8.65 -3.83 -18.29
C VAL A 90 7.34 -4.60 -18.24
N GLU A 91 6.88 -4.95 -17.05
CA GLU A 91 5.63 -5.69 -16.90
C GLU A 91 4.43 -4.88 -17.38
N SER A 92 4.39 -3.59 -17.06
CA SER A 92 3.32 -2.71 -17.51
C SER A 92 3.30 -2.53 -19.01
N ALA A 93 4.49 -2.45 -19.63
CA ALA A 93 4.60 -2.35 -21.08
C ALA A 93 4.10 -3.63 -21.77
N ARG A 94 4.35 -4.78 -21.15
CA ARG A 94 3.94 -6.08 -21.73
C ARG A 94 2.46 -6.37 -21.57
N ARG A 95 1.86 -6.03 -20.43
CA ARG A 95 0.51 -6.50 -20.07
C ARG A 95 -0.48 -5.38 -19.78
N GLY A 96 0.00 -4.14 -19.68
CA GLY A 96 -0.84 -3.03 -19.24
C GLY A 96 -0.99 -3.03 -17.73
N TYR A 97 -1.50 -1.94 -17.18
CA TYR A 97 -1.59 -1.74 -15.74
C TYR A 97 -2.48 -2.79 -15.06
N ARG A 98 -3.67 -3.04 -15.62
CA ARG A 98 -4.63 -3.95 -14.98
C ARG A 98 -4.17 -5.40 -14.95
N ALA A 99 -3.44 -5.82 -15.98
CA ALA A 99 -2.95 -7.18 -16.09
C ALA A 99 -1.54 -7.35 -15.52
N ASN A 100 -0.95 -6.28 -14.99
CA ASN A 100 0.36 -6.29 -14.37
C ASN A 100 0.35 -7.27 -13.20
N ARG A 101 1.30 -8.21 -13.19
CA ARG A 101 1.32 -9.27 -12.17
C ARG A 101 1.52 -8.75 -10.75
N TYR A 102 2.26 -7.64 -10.59
CA TYR A 102 2.49 -7.07 -9.27
C TYR A 102 1.19 -6.48 -8.70
N GLU A 103 0.39 -5.85 -9.56
CA GLU A 103 -0.92 -5.34 -9.16
C GLU A 103 -1.89 -6.48 -8.87
N HIS A 104 -1.84 -7.52 -9.68
CA HIS A 104 -2.69 -8.69 -9.51
C HIS A 104 -2.42 -9.39 -8.17
N GLU A 105 -1.15 -9.61 -7.86
CA GLU A 105 -0.74 -10.21 -6.57
C GLU A 105 -1.24 -9.38 -5.40
N ALA A 106 -1.09 -8.05 -5.47
CA ALA A 106 -1.51 -7.16 -4.40
C ALA A 106 -3.02 -7.18 -4.21
N ARG A 107 -3.79 -7.20 -5.31
CA ARG A 107 -5.25 -7.28 -5.23
C ARG A 107 -5.70 -8.60 -4.62
N GLU A 108 -5.10 -9.70 -5.04
CA GLU A 108 -5.45 -11.02 -4.49
C GLU A 108 -5.13 -11.10 -3.01
N PHE A 109 -3.97 -10.60 -2.60
CA PHE A 109 -3.59 -10.59 -1.19
C PHE A 109 -4.57 -9.76 -0.37
N ALA A 110 -4.90 -8.56 -0.85
CA ALA A 110 -5.81 -7.66 -0.14
C ALA A 110 -7.18 -8.30 0.07
N ALA A 111 -7.72 -8.94 -0.96
CA ALA A 111 -9.00 -9.61 -0.87
C ALA A 111 -8.95 -10.78 0.12
N ALA A 112 -7.88 -11.58 0.06
CA ALA A 112 -7.73 -12.75 0.94
C ALA A 112 -7.49 -12.35 2.40
N ALA A 113 -6.79 -11.26 2.64
CA ALA A 113 -6.43 -10.82 4.00
C ALA A 113 -7.47 -9.90 4.64
N ARG A 114 -8.45 -9.41 3.88
CA ARG A 114 -9.41 -8.42 4.34
C ARG A 114 -10.12 -8.81 5.63
N GLU A 115 -10.66 -10.03 5.67
CA GLU A 115 -11.41 -10.49 6.84
C GLU A 115 -10.52 -10.57 8.06
N ARG A 116 -9.31 -11.12 7.90
CA ARG A 116 -8.34 -11.23 8.98
C ARG A 116 -7.94 -9.85 9.50
N PHE A 117 -7.71 -8.91 8.60
CA PHE A 117 -7.37 -7.54 8.96
C PHE A 117 -8.48 -6.88 9.76
N ASP A 118 -9.74 -7.00 9.29
CA ASP A 118 -10.89 -6.42 9.99
C ASP A 118 -11.02 -7.00 11.41
N ARG A 119 -10.76 -8.28 11.55
CA ARG A 119 -10.80 -8.94 12.84
C ARG A 119 -9.73 -8.38 13.78
N TYR A 120 -8.52 -8.19 13.27
CA TYR A 120 -7.44 -7.62 14.08
C TYR A 120 -7.72 -6.18 14.50
N LEU A 121 -8.42 -5.42 13.69
CA LEU A 121 -8.82 -4.06 14.05
C LEU A 121 -9.77 -4.02 15.24
N THR A 122 -10.61 -5.04 15.39
CA THR A 122 -11.62 -5.08 16.45
C THR A 122 -11.14 -5.76 17.72
N GLU A 123 -10.01 -6.47 17.67
CA GLU A 123 -9.45 -7.11 18.86
C GLU A 123 -8.84 -6.08 19.80
N PRO A 124 -8.97 -6.27 21.14
CA PRO A 124 -8.31 -5.37 22.08
C PRO A 124 -6.80 -5.45 21.92
N ALA A 125 -6.12 -4.32 22.10
CA ALA A 125 -4.66 -4.29 22.12
C ALA A 125 -4.18 -5.08 23.34
N GLN A 126 -3.21 -5.96 23.11
CA GLN A 126 -2.61 -6.75 24.19
C GLN A 126 -1.29 -6.16 24.61
#